data_a03c0e2319591ae9ab466b4d1d505414
#
_entry.id   a03c0e2319591ae9ab466b4d1d505414
#
_cell.length_a   1.000
_cell.length_b   1.000
_cell.length_c   1.000
_cell.angle_alpha   90.00
_cell.angle_beta   90.00
_cell.angle_gamma   90.00
#
_symmetry.space_group_name_H-M   'P 1'
#
loop_
_entity.id
_entity.type
_entity.pdbx_description
1 polymer ?
#
loop_
_entity_poly.entity_id
_entity_poly.type
_entity_poly.pdbx_seq_one_letter_code
_entity_poly.pdbx_strand_id
1 'polypeptide(L)'
;MSFLKGKTAIITGAGRAVLEDGRCGSIGYGIATAYAKEGANLVITGRNVKKLEDAKDELENPYGMRVLPVQADVSAGADNEAIVQNVVRQAVEAFGGIQVLINNAQASASGVPLAEHTTEQLNLTLYSGLYATFYYMKAAIRISRSHTAA
;
A
#
# COMPACT_ATOMS: atom_id res chain seq x y z
N MET A 1 -19.89 -9.66 -11.24
CA MET A 1 -19.14 -8.92 -12.29
C MET A 1 -17.84 -8.48 -11.63
N SER A 2 -16.67 -8.98 -12.07
CA SER A 2 -15.38 -8.60 -11.44
C SER A 2 -14.96 -7.23 -11.94
N PHE A 3 -15.29 -6.19 -11.18
CA PHE A 3 -15.08 -4.80 -11.58
C PHE A 3 -13.59 -4.45 -11.74
N LEU A 4 -12.71 -5.11 -10.98
CA LEU A 4 -11.27 -4.84 -10.98
C LEU A 4 -10.45 -5.92 -11.69
N LYS A 5 -11.09 -6.86 -12.37
CA LYS A 5 -10.38 -7.96 -13.07
C LYS A 5 -9.34 -7.40 -14.06
N GLY A 6 -8.10 -7.87 -13.90
CA GLY A 6 -6.97 -7.45 -14.73
C GLY A 6 -6.40 -6.06 -14.41
N LYS A 7 -6.95 -5.33 -13.44
CA LYS A 7 -6.38 -4.08 -12.95
C LYS A 7 -5.34 -4.35 -11.87
N THR A 8 -4.35 -3.50 -11.77
CA THR A 8 -3.34 -3.53 -10.72
C THR A 8 -3.60 -2.41 -9.71
N ALA A 9 -3.66 -2.77 -8.43
CA ALA A 9 -3.84 -1.83 -7.33
C ALA A 9 -2.62 -1.86 -6.39
N ILE A 10 -2.06 -0.69 -6.08
CA ILE A 10 -1.13 -0.52 -4.96
C ILE A 10 -1.94 -0.14 -3.72
N ILE A 11 -1.73 -0.86 -2.62
CA ILE A 11 -2.38 -0.61 -1.32
C ILE A 11 -1.31 -0.52 -0.24
N THR A 12 -1.12 0.67 0.32
CA THR A 12 -0.15 0.87 1.38
C THR A 12 -0.70 0.45 2.74
N GLY A 13 0.12 -0.20 3.58
CA GLY A 13 -0.29 -0.67 4.90
C GLY A 13 -1.27 -1.85 4.86
N ALA A 14 -1.08 -2.78 3.93
CA ALA A 14 -2.00 -3.90 3.69
C ALA A 14 -1.46 -5.27 4.14
N GLY A 15 -0.51 -5.30 5.08
CA GLY A 15 -0.07 -6.55 5.70
C GLY A 15 -1.22 -7.24 6.45
N ARG A 16 -1.15 -8.57 6.56
CA ARG A 16 -2.16 -9.38 7.24
C ARG A 16 -2.51 -8.85 8.62
N ALA A 17 -3.77 -8.63 8.85
CA ALA A 17 -4.31 -8.24 10.14
C ALA A 17 -5.69 -8.89 10.31
N VAL A 18 -5.74 -9.92 11.16
CA VAL A 18 -6.95 -10.69 11.47
C VAL A 18 -7.12 -10.72 12.98
N LEU A 19 -8.33 -10.45 13.44
CA LEU A 19 -8.73 -10.52 14.84
C LEU A 19 -8.94 -12.00 15.27
N GLU A 20 -9.01 -12.24 16.57
CA GLU A 20 -9.22 -13.59 17.13
C GLU A 20 -10.50 -14.27 16.61
N ASP A 21 -11.53 -13.48 16.31
CA ASP A 21 -12.79 -13.94 15.74
C ASP A 21 -12.78 -14.12 14.21
N GLY A 22 -11.61 -13.99 13.58
CA GLY A 22 -11.43 -14.14 12.13
C GLY A 22 -11.80 -12.91 11.29
N ARG A 23 -12.30 -11.84 11.91
CA ARG A 23 -12.60 -10.59 11.19
C ARG A 23 -11.33 -9.84 10.81
N CYS A 24 -11.44 -9.00 9.78
CA CYS A 24 -10.36 -8.13 9.37
C CYS A 24 -9.97 -7.14 10.47
N GLY A 25 -8.70 -7.09 10.84
CA GLY A 25 -8.16 -6.27 11.92
C GLY A 25 -7.57 -4.94 11.46
N SER A 26 -7.53 -4.64 10.15
CA SER A 26 -7.06 -3.36 9.63
C SER A 26 -7.74 -2.96 8.34
N ILE A 27 -7.81 -1.67 8.09
CA ILE A 27 -8.44 -1.10 6.89
C ILE A 27 -7.70 -1.55 5.63
N GLY A 28 -6.37 -1.46 5.60
CA GLY A 28 -5.57 -1.81 4.42
C GLY A 28 -5.72 -3.26 4.00
N TYR A 29 -5.69 -4.20 4.95
CA TYR A 29 -5.90 -5.62 4.67
C TYR A 29 -7.34 -5.91 4.22
N GLY A 30 -8.34 -5.20 4.79
CA GLY A 30 -9.74 -5.29 4.35
C GLY A 30 -9.95 -4.82 2.92
N ILE A 31 -9.32 -3.71 2.53
CA ILE A 31 -9.34 -3.22 1.15
C ILE A 31 -8.68 -4.23 0.22
N ALA A 32 -7.50 -4.76 0.59
CA ALA A 32 -6.80 -5.77 -0.20
C ALA A 32 -7.68 -7.02 -0.42
N THR A 33 -8.35 -7.50 0.62
CA THR A 33 -9.29 -8.63 0.54
C THR A 33 -10.46 -8.33 -0.40
N ALA A 34 -11.05 -7.16 -0.31
CA ALA A 34 -12.15 -6.75 -1.18
C ALA A 34 -11.70 -6.67 -2.66
N TYR A 35 -10.51 -6.13 -2.91
CA TYR A 35 -9.96 -5.99 -4.26
C TYR A 35 -9.56 -7.35 -4.85
N ALA A 36 -9.03 -8.26 -4.03
CA ALA A 36 -8.76 -9.63 -4.44
C ALA A 36 -10.04 -10.35 -4.91
N LYS A 37 -11.13 -10.21 -4.17
CA LYS A 37 -12.46 -10.76 -4.55
C LYS A 37 -12.96 -10.21 -5.89
N GLU A 38 -12.61 -8.97 -6.23
CA GLU A 38 -12.95 -8.34 -7.49
C GLU A 38 -11.93 -8.63 -8.62
N GLY A 39 -10.93 -9.49 -8.37
CA GLY A 39 -10.00 -9.98 -9.37
C GLY A 39 -8.85 -9.01 -9.72
N ALA A 40 -8.54 -8.05 -8.85
CA ALA A 40 -7.39 -7.17 -9.03
C ALA A 40 -6.07 -7.89 -8.72
N ASN A 41 -5.03 -7.63 -9.48
CA ASN A 41 -3.66 -7.88 -9.03
C ASN A 41 -3.29 -6.84 -7.97
N LEU A 42 -2.59 -7.26 -6.94
CA LEU A 42 -2.29 -6.40 -5.80
C LEU A 42 -0.78 -6.20 -5.61
N VAL A 43 -0.38 -4.97 -5.34
CA VAL A 43 0.90 -4.65 -4.72
C VAL A 43 0.59 -4.17 -3.31
N ILE A 44 0.98 -4.94 -2.31
CA ILE A 44 0.73 -4.62 -0.91
C ILE A 44 2.03 -4.19 -0.24
N THR A 45 1.98 -3.09 0.51
CA THR A 45 3.17 -2.61 1.21
C THR A 45 2.96 -2.52 2.71
N GLY A 46 4.07 -2.58 3.44
CA GLY A 46 4.11 -2.47 4.89
C GLY A 46 5.52 -2.70 5.42
N ARG A 47 5.71 -2.52 6.73
CA ARG A 47 7.01 -2.67 7.37
C ARG A 47 7.34 -4.12 7.75
N ASN A 48 6.34 -4.92 8.03
CA ASN A 48 6.50 -6.29 8.50
C ASN A 48 6.37 -7.28 7.33
N VAL A 49 7.51 -7.84 6.91
CA VAL A 49 7.62 -8.79 5.79
C VAL A 49 6.73 -10.02 6.00
N LYS A 50 6.76 -10.62 7.21
CA LYS A 50 5.95 -11.80 7.50
C LYS A 50 4.45 -11.53 7.31
N LYS A 51 3.95 -10.39 7.79
CA LYS A 51 2.54 -10.01 7.58
C LYS A 51 2.19 -9.78 6.11
N LEU A 52 3.15 -9.36 5.30
CA LEU A 52 2.96 -9.18 3.86
C LEU A 52 2.90 -10.53 3.14
N GLU A 53 3.79 -11.46 3.47
CA GLU A 53 3.79 -12.81 2.90
C GLU A 53 2.53 -13.58 3.33
N ASP A 54 2.16 -13.54 4.61
CA ASP A 54 0.91 -14.14 5.09
C ASP A 54 -0.32 -13.57 4.34
N ALA A 55 -0.35 -12.27 4.08
CA ALA A 55 -1.41 -11.63 3.31
C ALA A 55 -1.43 -12.11 1.85
N LYS A 56 -0.26 -12.25 1.22
CA LYS A 56 -0.13 -12.80 -0.13
C LYS A 56 -0.75 -14.19 -0.20
N ASP A 57 -0.33 -15.10 0.66
CA ASP A 57 -0.81 -16.50 0.65
C ASP A 57 -2.33 -16.58 0.86
N GLU A 58 -2.86 -15.79 1.79
CA GLU A 58 -4.30 -15.76 2.07
C GLU A 58 -5.15 -15.13 0.96
N LEU A 59 -4.56 -14.25 0.15
CA LEU A 59 -5.28 -13.57 -0.94
C LEU A 59 -5.11 -14.28 -2.29
N GLU A 60 -3.92 -14.79 -2.62
CA GLU A 60 -3.70 -15.49 -3.90
C GLU A 60 -4.47 -16.80 -4.00
N ASN A 61 -4.38 -17.64 -2.96
CA ASN A 61 -4.92 -19.00 -2.99
C ASN A 61 -6.42 -19.08 -3.26
N PRO A 62 -7.30 -18.31 -2.57
CA PRO A 62 -8.73 -18.43 -2.77
C PRO A 62 -9.28 -17.66 -3.97
N TYR A 63 -8.56 -16.62 -4.43
CA TYR A 63 -9.10 -15.71 -5.46
C TYR A 63 -8.39 -15.80 -6.81
N GLY A 64 -7.27 -16.52 -6.90
CA GLY A 64 -6.58 -16.81 -8.15
C GLY A 64 -5.98 -15.61 -8.88
N MET A 65 -5.78 -14.48 -8.16
CA MET A 65 -5.09 -13.30 -8.67
C MET A 65 -3.68 -13.22 -8.08
N ARG A 66 -2.83 -12.33 -8.56
CA ARG A 66 -1.44 -12.22 -8.13
C ARG A 66 -1.27 -11.12 -7.09
N VAL A 67 -0.50 -11.40 -6.04
CA VAL A 67 -0.10 -10.45 -5.00
C VAL A 67 1.42 -10.29 -4.97
N LEU A 68 1.89 -9.06 -5.06
CA LEU A 68 3.29 -8.68 -4.89
C LEU A 68 3.45 -7.99 -3.53
N PRO A 69 4.06 -8.64 -2.54
CA PRO A 69 4.43 -8.00 -1.29
C PRO A 69 5.71 -7.19 -1.48
N VAL A 70 5.72 -5.93 -1.03
CA VAL A 70 6.90 -5.08 -1.07
C VAL A 70 7.09 -4.42 0.28
N GLN A 71 8.23 -4.68 0.93
CA GLN A 71 8.55 -4.00 2.17
C GLN A 71 8.79 -2.51 1.91
N ALA A 72 8.04 -1.65 2.57
CA ALA A 72 8.18 -0.21 2.47
C ALA A 72 7.70 0.48 3.75
N ASP A 73 8.50 1.41 4.24
CA ASP A 73 8.14 2.27 5.37
C ASP A 73 7.77 3.66 4.86
N VAL A 74 6.51 4.02 5.00
CA VAL A 74 6.01 5.36 4.59
C VAL A 74 6.52 6.49 5.49
N SER A 75 7.13 6.17 6.64
CA SER A 75 7.68 7.15 7.58
C SER A 75 9.20 7.33 7.46
N ALA A 76 9.82 6.82 6.39
CA ALA A 76 11.27 6.78 6.20
C ALA A 76 11.96 8.16 6.01
N GLY A 77 11.23 9.26 6.15
CA GLY A 77 11.81 10.59 6.08
C GLY A 77 12.37 10.93 4.70
N ALA A 78 13.65 11.31 4.63
CA ALA A 78 14.31 11.71 3.38
C ALA A 78 14.37 10.61 2.33
N ASP A 79 14.35 9.32 2.74
CA ASP A 79 14.42 8.18 1.83
C ASP A 79 13.04 7.82 1.22
N ASN A 80 11.99 8.48 1.63
CA ASN A 80 10.61 8.13 1.28
C ASN A 80 10.38 8.14 -0.24
N GLU A 81 10.90 9.12 -0.97
CA GLU A 81 10.73 9.19 -2.42
C GLU A 81 11.40 8.01 -3.13
N ALA A 82 12.61 7.62 -2.73
CA ALA A 82 13.33 6.48 -3.31
C ALA A 82 12.62 5.15 -3.02
N ILE A 83 12.10 4.97 -1.80
CA ILE A 83 11.31 3.79 -1.42
C ILE A 83 10.06 3.68 -2.29
N VAL A 84 9.32 4.77 -2.45
CA VAL A 84 8.11 4.81 -3.28
C VAL A 84 8.43 4.50 -4.75
N GLN A 85 9.50 5.08 -5.31
CA GLN A 85 9.93 4.79 -6.67
C GLN A 85 10.25 3.30 -6.86
N ASN A 86 10.88 2.65 -5.87
CA ASN A 86 11.15 1.22 -5.91
C ASN A 86 9.85 0.39 -5.90
N VAL A 87 8.87 0.73 -5.07
CA VAL A 87 7.55 0.05 -5.05
C VAL A 87 6.86 0.16 -6.41
N VAL A 88 6.81 1.37 -6.97
CA VAL A 88 6.16 1.62 -8.27
C VAL A 88 6.86 0.89 -9.40
N ARG A 89 8.21 0.89 -9.41
CA ARG A 89 8.99 0.13 -10.39
C ARG A 89 8.67 -1.36 -10.35
N GLN A 90 8.68 -1.97 -9.14
CA GLN A 90 8.34 -3.38 -8.98
C GLN A 90 6.89 -3.70 -9.42
N ALA A 91 5.95 -2.80 -9.14
CA ALA A 91 4.57 -2.95 -9.60
C ALA A 91 4.46 -3.00 -11.13
N VAL A 92 5.17 -2.11 -11.82
CA VAL A 92 5.21 -2.06 -13.29
C VAL A 92 5.90 -3.29 -13.88
N GLU A 93 7.04 -3.70 -13.31
CA GLU A 93 7.76 -4.91 -13.75
C GLU A 93 6.91 -6.18 -13.60
N ALA A 94 6.13 -6.28 -12.52
CA ALA A 94 5.32 -7.47 -12.24
C ALA A 94 4.01 -7.52 -13.04
N PHE A 95 3.37 -6.37 -13.27
CA PHE A 95 1.98 -6.29 -13.77
C PHE A 95 1.80 -5.36 -14.99
N GLY A 96 2.84 -4.69 -15.45
CA GLY A 96 2.79 -3.83 -16.64
C GLY A 96 2.22 -2.42 -16.41
N GLY A 97 1.62 -2.14 -15.26
CA GLY A 97 1.04 -0.82 -14.98
C GLY A 97 0.29 -0.73 -13.66
N ILE A 98 -0.25 0.44 -13.35
CA ILE A 98 -0.97 0.72 -12.12
C ILE A 98 -2.25 1.47 -12.48
N GLN A 99 -3.41 0.92 -12.12
CA GLN A 99 -4.72 1.54 -12.37
C GLN A 99 -5.36 2.09 -11.10
N VAL A 100 -4.97 1.58 -9.92
CA VAL A 100 -5.52 2.00 -8.64
C VAL A 100 -4.40 2.22 -7.64
N LEU A 101 -4.49 3.32 -6.88
CA LEU A 101 -3.59 3.62 -5.77
C LEU A 101 -4.41 3.92 -4.52
N ILE A 102 -4.17 3.16 -3.45
CA ILE A 102 -4.77 3.35 -2.13
C ILE A 102 -3.68 3.75 -1.14
N ASN A 103 -3.61 5.04 -0.82
CA ASN A 103 -2.77 5.58 0.23
C ASN A 103 -3.47 5.40 1.58
N ASN A 104 -3.26 4.25 2.22
CA ASN A 104 -3.88 3.89 3.49
C ASN A 104 -2.89 3.93 4.67
N ALA A 105 -1.62 3.64 4.44
CA ALA A 105 -0.62 3.62 5.51
C ALA A 105 -0.39 5.01 6.08
N GLN A 106 -0.43 5.12 7.41
CA GLN A 106 -0.08 6.32 8.16
C GLN A 106 0.53 5.92 9.50
N ALA A 107 1.44 6.72 10.01
CA ALA A 107 1.96 6.66 11.37
C ALA A 107 1.65 7.98 12.10
N SER A 108 1.29 7.88 13.37
CA SER A 108 1.03 9.05 14.21
C SER A 108 1.35 8.73 15.67
N ALA A 109 1.61 9.75 16.47
CA ALA A 109 1.71 9.66 17.92
C ALA A 109 0.32 9.87 18.54
N SER A 110 -0.55 8.85 18.46
CA SER A 110 -1.89 8.94 19.03
C SER A 110 -1.86 8.93 20.56
N GLY A 111 -2.82 9.64 21.18
CA GLY A 111 -2.95 9.73 22.63
C GLY A 111 -2.02 10.75 23.33
N VAL A 112 -1.21 11.50 22.58
CA VAL A 112 -0.38 12.58 23.11
C VAL A 112 -1.13 13.91 22.93
N PRO A 113 -1.32 14.73 23.99
CA PRO A 113 -1.92 16.06 23.87
C PRO A 113 -1.07 16.97 22.96
N LEU A 114 -1.70 17.86 22.21
CA LEU A 114 -1.00 18.73 21.26
C LEU A 114 0.13 19.54 21.90
N ALA A 115 -0.07 20.01 23.13
CA ALA A 115 0.95 20.77 23.87
C ALA A 115 2.22 19.96 24.23
N GLU A 116 2.13 18.64 24.17
CA GLU A 116 3.21 17.70 24.47
C GLU A 116 3.82 17.06 23.22
N HIS A 117 3.25 17.35 22.03
CA HIS A 117 3.79 16.84 20.78
C HIS A 117 5.16 17.39 20.48
N THR A 118 6.08 16.51 20.12
CA THR A 118 7.41 16.91 19.65
C THR A 118 7.41 17.14 18.14
N THR A 119 8.45 17.83 17.66
CA THR A 119 8.67 18.02 16.22
C THR A 119 8.87 16.69 15.49
N GLU A 120 9.51 15.71 16.12
CA GLU A 120 9.71 14.36 15.58
C GLU A 120 8.39 13.64 15.38
N GLN A 121 7.46 13.76 16.32
CA GLN A 121 6.11 13.18 16.21
C GLN A 121 5.29 13.86 15.09
N LEU A 122 5.42 15.19 14.95
CA LEU A 122 4.83 15.92 13.82
C LEU A 122 5.42 15.44 12.49
N ASN A 123 6.76 15.36 12.41
CA ASN A 123 7.45 14.90 11.20
C ASN A 123 7.07 13.47 10.83
N LEU A 124 6.95 12.56 11.80
CA LEU A 124 6.47 11.19 11.58
C LEU A 124 5.10 11.18 10.86
N THR A 125 4.18 12.01 11.33
CA THR A 125 2.84 12.14 10.75
C THR A 125 2.88 12.74 9.36
N LEU A 126 3.67 13.81 9.15
CA LEU A 126 3.82 14.46 7.85
C LEU A 126 4.49 13.55 6.82
N TYR A 127 5.57 12.87 7.19
CA TYR A 127 6.26 11.96 6.26
C TYR A 127 5.37 10.78 5.86
N SER A 128 4.66 10.17 6.79
CA SER A 128 3.82 9.01 6.49
C SER A 128 2.49 9.38 5.80
N GLY A 129 1.84 10.47 6.22
CA GLY A 129 0.52 10.86 5.73
C GLY A 129 0.57 11.77 4.50
N LEU A 130 1.45 12.78 4.49
CA LEU A 130 1.49 13.79 3.42
C LEU A 130 2.54 13.48 2.34
N TYR A 131 3.81 13.36 2.73
CA TYR A 131 4.90 13.20 1.77
C TYR A 131 4.82 11.85 1.05
N ALA A 132 4.59 10.74 1.75
CA ALA A 132 4.44 9.44 1.12
C ALA A 132 3.28 9.43 0.11
N THR A 133 2.13 9.98 0.49
CA THR A 133 0.96 10.12 -0.38
C THR A 133 1.30 10.92 -1.64
N PHE A 134 1.98 12.05 -1.48
CA PHE A 134 2.43 12.88 -2.60
C PHE A 134 3.36 12.11 -3.54
N TYR A 135 4.36 11.39 -3.02
CA TYR A 135 5.31 10.63 -3.84
C TYR A 135 4.65 9.47 -4.58
N TYR A 136 3.74 8.73 -3.93
CA TYR A 136 2.98 7.67 -4.59
C TYR A 136 2.11 8.20 -5.72
N MET A 137 1.37 9.29 -5.50
CA MET A 137 0.58 9.94 -6.55
C MET A 137 1.45 10.44 -7.70
N LYS A 138 2.55 11.14 -7.40
CA LYS A 138 3.50 11.63 -8.40
C LYS A 138 4.07 10.51 -9.26
N ALA A 139 4.46 9.38 -8.67
CA ALA A 139 5.00 8.24 -9.37
C ALA A 139 3.93 7.51 -10.20
N ALA A 140 2.73 7.27 -9.64
CA ALA A 140 1.64 6.57 -10.33
C ALA A 140 1.13 7.35 -11.56
N ILE A 141 1.00 8.68 -11.47
CA ILE A 141 0.57 9.53 -12.59
C ILE A 141 1.58 9.48 -13.75
N ARG A 142 2.87 9.42 -13.47
CA ARG A 142 3.91 9.31 -14.51
C ARG A 142 3.77 8.01 -15.31
N ILE A 143 3.47 6.90 -14.64
CA ILE A 143 3.27 5.59 -15.29
C ILE A 143 2.00 5.60 -16.15
N SER A 144 0.90 6.12 -15.63
CA SER A 144 -0.37 6.19 -16.36
C SER A 144 -0.25 7.00 -17.67
N ARG A 145 0.51 8.09 -17.66
CA ARG A 145 0.74 8.92 -18.86
C ARG A 145 1.61 8.22 -19.92
N SER A 146 2.58 7.43 -19.54
CA SER A 146 3.44 6.69 -20.49
C SER A 146 2.69 5.60 -21.26
N HIS A 147 1.60 5.06 -20.68
CA HIS A 147 0.77 4.04 -21.32
C HIS A 147 -0.38 4.61 -22.20
N THR A 148 -0.66 5.91 -22.09
CA THR A 148 -1.69 6.56 -22.90
C THR A 148 -1.11 7.20 -24.18
N ALA A 149 0.22 7.30 -24.27
CA ALA A 149 0.94 7.93 -25.38
C ALA A 149 1.48 6.92 -26.43
N ALA A 150 1.14 5.64 -26.28
CA ALA A 150 1.45 4.55 -27.21
C ALA A 150 0.15 3.99 -27.83
#